data_c8d5765fe3271cc6f47ce255889a0564
#
_entry.id   c8d5765fe3271cc6f47ce255889a0564
#
_cell.length_a   1.000
_cell.length_b   1.000
_cell.length_c   1.000
_cell.angle_alpha   90.00
_cell.angle_beta   90.00
_cell.angle_gamma   90.00
#
_symmetry.space_group_name_H-M   'P 1'
#
loop_
_entity.id
_entity.type
_entity.pdbx_description
1 polymer ?
#
loop_
_entity_poly.entity_id
_entity_poly.type
_entity_poly.pdbx_seq_one_letter_code
_entity_poly.pdbx_strand_id
1 'polypeptide(L)'
;MDVTRRDFLKMSAAGGAAAAYGSFGFDLRPAYAETTQLRISRATEVRTVCPYCAVGCSMIAYRVGDNALNVKPTLVHIEGDPDSPVNGGTLCPKGASTLQLALAQNRVHKPKVRRAGSDKWEDISWNDALDQIARHMKDSRDKKLVLKDKDGLEVNRNEGYGFVGGATITSEEGYLTAKFFRAMGCVYLEQQARV
;
A
#
# COMPACT_ATOMS: atom_id res chain seq x y z
N MET A 1 -1.27 31.82 11.14
CA MET A 1 -0.07 31.07 10.66
C MET A 1 -0.07 29.76 11.41
N ASP A 2 -0.42 28.68 10.75
CA ASP A 2 -0.36 27.36 11.37
C ASP A 2 1.09 26.87 11.33
N VAL A 3 1.67 26.74 12.51
CA VAL A 3 3.04 26.27 12.69
C VAL A 3 3.00 24.74 12.65
N THR A 4 3.62 24.14 11.62
CA THR A 4 3.73 22.69 11.54
C THR A 4 4.69 22.14 12.61
N ARG A 5 4.57 20.84 12.95
CA ARG A 5 5.52 20.17 13.87
C ARG A 5 6.98 20.31 13.40
N ARG A 6 7.19 20.32 12.10
CA ARG A 6 8.51 20.54 11.47
C ARG A 6 9.01 21.94 11.69
N ASP A 7 8.14 22.95 11.57
CA ASP A 7 8.50 24.35 11.79
C ASP A 7 8.73 24.62 13.29
N PHE A 8 7.93 24.00 14.15
CA PHE A 8 8.18 24.03 15.60
C PHE A 8 9.53 23.43 15.96
N LEU A 9 9.90 22.28 15.42
CA LEU A 9 11.22 21.65 15.66
C LEU A 9 12.35 22.49 15.09
N LYS A 10 12.17 23.11 13.92
CA LYS A 10 13.17 24.04 13.35
C LYS A 10 13.31 25.30 14.20
N MET A 11 12.19 25.87 14.63
CA MET A 11 12.22 27.07 15.47
C MET A 11 12.74 26.79 16.87
N SER A 12 12.38 25.65 17.49
CA SER A 12 12.91 25.26 18.80
C SER A 12 14.39 24.91 18.74
N ALA A 13 14.86 24.26 17.67
CA ALA A 13 16.27 24.02 17.44
C ALA A 13 17.03 25.34 17.21
N ALA A 14 16.49 26.26 16.44
CA ALA A 14 17.09 27.58 16.19
C ALA A 14 17.05 28.47 17.43
N GLY A 15 15.93 28.49 18.15
CA GLY A 15 15.74 29.26 19.38
C GLY A 15 16.56 28.73 20.54
N GLY A 16 16.60 27.41 20.71
CA GLY A 16 17.46 26.76 21.72
C GLY A 16 18.95 26.97 21.44
N ALA A 17 19.33 26.93 20.17
CA ALA A 17 20.70 27.24 19.76
C ALA A 17 21.10 28.69 20.04
N ALA A 18 20.25 29.66 19.70
CA ALA A 18 20.50 31.07 19.95
C ALA A 18 20.60 31.40 21.46
N ALA A 19 19.72 30.79 22.28
CA ALA A 19 19.75 30.96 23.73
C ALA A 19 20.99 30.32 24.38
N ALA A 20 21.42 29.16 23.90
CA ALA A 20 22.62 28.47 24.39
C ALA A 20 23.90 29.17 23.94
N TYR A 21 23.91 29.77 22.74
CA TYR A 21 25.05 30.57 22.27
C TYR A 21 25.29 31.83 23.11
N GLY A 22 24.19 32.43 23.64
CA GLY A 22 24.25 33.66 24.44
C GLY A 22 24.59 33.44 25.91
N SER A 23 24.34 32.25 26.49
CA SER A 23 24.41 32.07 27.94
C SER A 23 25.47 31.12 28.47
N PHE A 24 26.03 30.17 27.68
CA PHE A 24 26.91 29.14 28.21
C PHE A 24 28.21 28.87 27.45
N GLY A 25 28.48 29.55 26.35
CA GLY A 25 29.73 29.39 25.58
C GLY A 25 29.96 27.98 24.99
N PHE A 26 28.90 27.16 24.89
CA PHE A 26 29.01 25.85 24.29
C PHE A 26 29.06 25.93 22.75
N ASP A 27 30.01 25.23 22.16
CA ASP A 27 30.10 25.07 20.72
C ASP A 27 29.05 24.04 20.24
N LEU A 28 27.98 24.51 19.62
CA LEU A 28 26.93 23.67 19.08
C LEU A 28 27.18 23.19 17.63
N ARG A 29 28.27 23.60 17.01
CA ARG A 29 28.61 23.19 15.63
C ARG A 29 28.66 21.67 15.44
N PRO A 30 29.18 20.86 16.39
CA PRO A 30 29.12 19.41 16.26
C PRO A 30 27.69 18.86 16.25
N ALA A 31 26.81 19.36 17.14
CA ALA A 31 25.43 18.94 17.21
C ALA A 31 24.64 19.36 15.94
N TYR A 32 24.90 20.54 15.39
CA TYR A 32 24.35 20.97 14.11
C TYR A 32 24.84 20.11 12.94
N ALA A 33 26.09 19.74 12.90
CA ALA A 33 26.66 18.88 11.89
C ALA A 33 26.01 17.48 11.92
N GLU A 34 25.69 16.98 13.11
CA GLU A 34 25.03 15.68 13.29
C GLU A 34 23.54 15.73 12.91
N THR A 35 22.83 16.81 13.22
CA THR A 35 21.40 16.99 12.84
C THR A 35 21.20 17.22 11.34
N THR A 36 22.21 17.77 10.63
CA THR A 36 22.14 17.94 9.17
C THR A 36 22.31 16.63 8.41
N GLN A 37 22.71 15.55 9.09
CA GLN A 37 22.85 14.20 8.50
C GLN A 37 21.60 13.31 8.66
N LEU A 38 20.46 13.85 9.05
CA LEU A 38 19.21 13.07 9.06
C LEU A 38 18.96 12.45 7.68
N ARG A 39 18.58 11.17 7.65
CA ARG A 39 18.31 10.41 6.42
C ARG A 39 17.38 11.13 5.45
N ILE A 40 16.48 11.95 5.98
CA ILE A 40 15.48 12.68 5.20
C ILE A 40 15.91 14.09 4.78
N SER A 41 17.06 14.59 5.23
CA SER A 41 17.51 15.97 4.96
C SER A 41 17.67 16.30 3.47
N ARG A 42 17.97 15.29 2.64
CA ARG A 42 18.11 15.38 1.18
C ARG A 42 17.10 14.52 0.44
N ALA A 43 16.07 14.06 1.12
CA ALA A 43 15.06 13.21 0.52
C ALA A 43 14.00 14.03 -0.22
N THR A 44 13.53 13.48 -1.33
CA THR A 44 12.33 13.95 -2.02
C THR A 44 11.10 13.34 -1.35
N GLU A 45 10.13 14.18 -1.01
CA GLU A 45 8.86 13.76 -0.43
C GLU A 45 7.88 13.37 -1.55
N VAL A 46 7.23 12.22 -1.40
CA VAL A 46 6.19 11.74 -2.31
C VAL A 46 4.99 11.32 -1.48
N ARG A 47 3.83 11.93 -1.72
CA ARG A 47 2.59 11.53 -1.07
C ARG A 47 2.08 10.22 -1.65
N THR A 48 1.61 9.34 -0.79
CA THR A 48 1.08 8.03 -1.14
C THR A 48 -0.01 7.60 -0.15
N VAL A 49 -0.65 6.48 -0.40
CA VAL A 49 -1.72 5.92 0.44
C VAL A 49 -1.26 4.58 1.02
N CYS A 50 -1.65 4.33 2.28
CA CYS A 50 -1.39 3.07 2.96
C CYS A 50 -2.07 1.90 2.22
N PRO A 51 -1.36 0.80 1.92
CA PRO A 51 -1.89 -0.31 1.14
C PRO A 51 -2.72 -1.31 1.97
N TYR A 52 -2.92 -1.07 3.27
CA TYR A 52 -3.45 -2.13 4.14
C TYR A 52 -4.97 -2.18 4.22
N CYS A 53 -5.67 -1.07 4.35
CA CYS A 53 -7.11 -1.14 4.54
C CYS A 53 -7.86 0.06 3.97
N ALA A 54 -9.18 -0.05 3.94
CA ALA A 54 -10.08 0.94 3.37
C ALA A 54 -10.09 2.30 4.08
N VAL A 55 -9.41 2.46 5.22
CA VAL A 55 -9.23 3.78 5.86
C VAL A 55 -8.51 4.75 4.94
N GLY A 56 -7.57 4.26 4.11
CA GLY A 56 -6.89 5.09 3.13
C GLY A 56 -5.98 6.16 3.74
N CYS A 57 -5.30 5.84 4.85
CA CYS A 57 -4.37 6.78 5.49
C CYS A 57 -3.35 7.32 4.49
N SER A 58 -3.23 8.66 4.41
CA SER A 58 -2.19 9.31 3.60
C SER A 58 -0.84 9.22 4.30
N MET A 59 0.19 8.98 3.52
CA MET A 59 1.56 8.85 3.97
C MET A 59 2.50 9.69 3.11
N ILE A 60 3.60 10.12 3.72
CA ILE A 60 4.72 10.75 3.03
C ILE A 60 5.85 9.72 2.94
N ALA A 61 6.22 9.37 1.71
CA ALA A 61 7.35 8.51 1.42
C ALA A 61 8.57 9.36 1.06
N TYR A 62 9.67 9.16 1.77
CA TYR A 62 10.94 9.85 1.56
C TYR A 62 11.87 9.00 0.74
N ARG A 63 12.27 9.49 -0.42
CA ARG A 63 13.23 8.81 -1.29
C ARG A 63 14.51 9.63 -1.46
N VAL A 64 15.64 8.94 -1.51
CA VAL A 64 16.95 9.50 -1.86
C VAL A 64 17.41 8.89 -3.17
N GLY A 65 18.05 9.71 -4.00
CA GLY A 65 18.53 9.30 -5.32
C GLY A 65 17.62 9.76 -6.46
N ASP A 66 18.22 9.88 -7.63
CA ASP A 66 17.57 10.26 -8.88
C ASP A 66 18.21 9.50 -10.03
N ASN A 67 17.41 8.83 -10.84
CA ASN A 67 17.88 8.12 -12.04
C ASN A 67 18.53 9.07 -13.06
N ALA A 68 18.10 10.33 -13.13
CA ALA A 68 18.73 11.33 -13.98
C ALA A 68 20.18 11.64 -13.59
N LEU A 69 20.53 11.41 -12.32
CA LEU A 69 21.88 11.56 -11.77
C LEU A 69 22.61 10.21 -11.63
N ASN A 70 22.10 9.14 -12.28
CA ASN A 70 22.61 7.77 -12.15
C ASN A 70 22.67 7.24 -10.71
N VAL A 71 21.85 7.79 -9.81
CA VAL A 71 21.71 7.32 -8.43
C VAL A 71 20.39 6.61 -8.28
N LYS A 72 20.40 5.29 -8.05
CA LYS A 72 19.19 4.49 -7.89
C LYS A 72 18.31 5.06 -6.77
N PRO A 73 17.05 5.42 -7.05
CA PRO A 73 16.13 5.89 -6.03
C PRO A 73 15.92 4.82 -4.95
N THR A 74 16.08 5.21 -3.70
CA THR A 74 15.90 4.32 -2.55
C THR A 74 14.94 4.97 -1.56
N LEU A 75 13.94 4.20 -1.12
CA LEU A 75 13.02 4.61 -0.08
C LEU A 75 13.75 4.54 1.28
N VAL A 76 13.76 5.64 2.03
CA VAL A 76 14.52 5.73 3.29
C VAL A 76 13.64 5.92 4.52
N HIS A 77 12.42 6.47 4.35
CA HIS A 77 11.48 6.69 5.44
C HIS A 77 10.05 6.79 4.93
N ILE A 78 9.09 6.45 5.80
CA ILE A 78 7.65 6.66 5.59
C ILE A 78 7.06 7.16 6.91
N GLU A 79 6.21 8.19 6.81
CA GLU A 79 5.43 8.70 7.94
C GLU A 79 4.02 9.08 7.50
N GLY A 80 3.12 9.34 8.45
CA GLY A 80 1.77 9.83 8.15
C GLY A 80 1.80 11.28 7.68
N ASP A 81 0.95 11.59 6.70
CA ASP A 81 0.80 12.94 6.16
C ASP A 81 -0.04 13.80 7.14
N PRO A 82 0.55 14.82 7.78
CA PRO A 82 -0.18 15.66 8.73
C PRO A 82 -1.27 16.52 8.08
N ASP A 83 -1.18 16.77 6.77
CA ASP A 83 -2.18 17.53 6.01
C ASP A 83 -3.39 16.69 5.61
N SER A 84 -3.34 15.37 5.85
CA SER A 84 -4.43 14.46 5.50
C SER A 84 -5.63 14.62 6.42
N PRO A 85 -6.84 14.87 5.86
CA PRO A 85 -8.06 14.93 6.67
C PRO A 85 -8.48 13.56 7.22
N VAL A 86 -7.92 12.45 6.68
CA VAL A 86 -8.27 11.08 7.08
C VAL A 86 -7.56 10.67 8.36
N ASN A 87 -6.25 10.90 8.44
CA ASN A 87 -5.42 10.40 9.55
C ASN A 87 -4.61 11.46 10.29
N GLY A 88 -4.59 12.73 9.81
CA GLY A 88 -3.91 13.84 10.49
C GLY A 88 -2.46 13.51 10.92
N GLY A 89 -1.74 12.80 10.11
CA GLY A 89 -0.36 12.37 10.38
C GLY A 89 -0.22 11.13 11.27
N THR A 90 -1.32 10.54 11.77
CA THR A 90 -1.24 9.31 12.57
C THR A 90 -1.24 8.06 11.70
N LEU A 91 -0.49 7.04 12.13
CA LEU A 91 -0.48 5.72 11.50
C LEU A 91 -0.62 4.63 12.57
N CYS A 92 -1.38 3.60 12.24
CA CYS A 92 -1.37 2.37 13.04
C CYS A 92 -0.03 1.60 12.83
N PRO A 93 0.29 0.58 13.65
CA PRO A 93 1.54 -0.17 13.51
C PRO A 93 1.78 -0.75 12.12
N LYS A 94 0.73 -1.15 11.38
CA LYS A 94 0.86 -1.64 10.00
C LYS A 94 1.31 -0.52 9.05
N GLY A 95 0.66 0.66 9.11
CA GLY A 95 1.05 1.82 8.30
C GLY A 95 2.48 2.27 8.62
N ALA A 96 2.85 2.33 9.90
CA ALA A 96 4.19 2.68 10.34
C ALA A 96 5.28 1.70 9.86
N SER A 97 4.92 0.41 9.66
CA SER A 97 5.84 -0.63 9.16
C SER A 97 5.88 -0.76 7.63
N THR A 98 5.24 0.14 6.89
CA THR A 98 5.15 0.04 5.42
C THR A 98 6.53 0.13 4.74
N LEU A 99 7.49 0.85 5.34
CA LEU A 99 8.87 0.87 4.84
C LEU A 99 9.47 -0.54 4.80
N GLN A 100 9.33 -1.31 5.89
CA GLN A 100 9.84 -2.68 5.96
C GLN A 100 9.15 -3.58 4.95
N LEU A 101 7.83 -3.41 4.76
CA LEU A 101 7.09 -4.14 3.72
C LEU A 101 7.64 -3.81 2.32
N ALA A 102 7.88 -2.53 2.02
CA ALA A 102 8.37 -2.11 0.71
C ALA A 102 9.77 -2.65 0.40
N LEU A 103 10.63 -2.76 1.42
CA LEU A 103 12.03 -3.19 1.29
C LEU A 103 12.24 -4.68 1.59
N ALA A 104 11.18 -5.43 1.93
CA ALA A 104 11.30 -6.85 2.28
C ALA A 104 11.82 -7.69 1.11
N GLN A 105 12.93 -8.39 1.34
CA GLN A 105 13.57 -9.23 0.32
C GLN A 105 12.79 -10.51 0.01
N ASN A 106 11.94 -10.95 0.94
CA ASN A 106 11.12 -12.16 0.79
C ASN A 106 9.77 -11.91 0.10
N ARG A 107 9.55 -10.72 -0.47
CA ARG A 107 8.35 -10.44 -1.25
C ARG A 107 8.32 -11.28 -2.52
N VAL A 108 7.13 -11.80 -2.83
CA VAL A 108 6.87 -12.49 -4.10
C VAL A 108 6.69 -11.42 -5.19
N HIS A 109 7.62 -11.36 -6.14
CA HIS A 109 7.63 -10.37 -7.22
C HIS A 109 7.02 -10.89 -8.53
N LYS A 110 6.84 -12.22 -8.65
CA LYS A 110 6.28 -12.86 -9.84
C LYS A 110 5.13 -13.77 -9.44
N PRO A 111 4.14 -13.95 -10.32
CA PRO A 111 3.13 -14.97 -10.10
C PRO A 111 3.77 -16.35 -10.00
N LYS A 112 3.19 -17.21 -9.18
CA LYS A 112 3.62 -18.59 -9.00
C LYS A 112 2.46 -19.52 -9.29
N VAL A 113 2.76 -20.61 -9.96
CA VAL A 113 1.81 -21.70 -10.22
C VAL A 113 2.31 -22.99 -9.58
N ARG A 114 1.39 -23.77 -9.03
CA ARG A 114 1.64 -25.14 -8.60
C ARG A 114 0.80 -26.04 -9.49
N ARG A 115 1.47 -26.85 -10.29
CA ARG A 115 0.80 -27.78 -11.22
C ARG A 115 0.06 -28.88 -10.47
N ALA A 116 -1.01 -29.40 -11.08
CA ALA A 116 -1.74 -30.51 -10.50
C ALA A 116 -0.80 -31.71 -10.25
N GLY A 117 -0.86 -32.26 -9.03
CA GLY A 117 0.02 -33.36 -8.61
C GLY A 117 1.47 -32.98 -8.24
N SER A 118 1.84 -31.69 -8.37
CA SER A 118 3.16 -31.20 -7.97
C SER A 118 3.15 -30.59 -6.58
N ASP A 119 4.23 -30.76 -5.84
CA ASP A 119 4.53 -30.08 -4.57
C ASP A 119 5.34 -28.78 -4.74
N LYS A 120 5.78 -28.48 -5.97
CA LYS A 120 6.66 -27.36 -6.30
C LYS A 120 5.89 -26.18 -6.86
N TRP A 121 6.35 -24.98 -6.48
CA TRP A 121 5.91 -23.72 -7.03
C TRP A 121 6.86 -23.25 -8.12
N GLU A 122 6.31 -22.89 -9.29
CA GLU A 122 7.03 -22.39 -10.45
C GLU A 122 6.72 -20.92 -10.68
N ASP A 123 7.74 -20.12 -10.99
CA ASP A 123 7.52 -18.72 -11.41
C ASP A 123 6.99 -18.72 -12.85
N ILE A 124 5.96 -17.91 -13.09
CA ILE A 124 5.40 -17.69 -14.43
C ILE A 124 5.31 -16.21 -14.74
N SER A 125 5.10 -15.86 -16.01
CA SER A 125 4.86 -14.48 -16.39
C SER A 125 3.46 -14.00 -15.94
N TRP A 126 3.28 -12.70 -15.80
CA TRP A 126 1.96 -12.12 -15.53
C TRP A 126 0.95 -12.44 -16.65
N ASN A 127 1.39 -12.41 -17.91
CA ASN A 127 0.52 -12.74 -19.05
C ASN A 127 0.04 -14.19 -18.97
N ASP A 128 0.94 -15.13 -18.74
CA ASP A 128 0.58 -16.53 -18.59
C ASP A 128 -0.35 -16.79 -17.40
N ALA A 129 -0.11 -16.08 -16.27
CA ALA A 129 -0.96 -16.20 -15.10
C ALA A 129 -2.38 -15.71 -15.39
N LEU A 130 -2.50 -14.50 -15.97
CA LEU A 130 -3.80 -13.92 -16.29
C LEU A 130 -4.56 -14.73 -17.33
N ASP A 131 -3.88 -15.24 -18.37
CA ASP A 131 -4.49 -16.10 -19.38
C ASP A 131 -5.03 -17.40 -18.77
N GLN A 132 -4.26 -18.05 -17.91
CA GLN A 132 -4.69 -19.28 -17.25
C GLN A 132 -5.87 -19.03 -16.33
N ILE A 133 -5.84 -17.95 -15.51
CA ILE A 133 -6.94 -17.57 -14.62
C ILE A 133 -8.21 -17.26 -15.45
N ALA A 134 -8.08 -16.46 -16.50
CA ALA A 134 -9.21 -16.08 -17.35
C ALA A 134 -9.87 -17.31 -18.02
N ARG A 135 -9.07 -18.25 -18.53
CA ARG A 135 -9.57 -19.52 -19.11
C ARG A 135 -10.30 -20.35 -18.06
N HIS A 136 -9.73 -20.55 -16.88
CA HIS A 136 -10.40 -21.29 -15.81
C HIS A 136 -11.72 -20.65 -15.37
N MET A 137 -11.72 -19.32 -15.23
CA MET A 137 -12.95 -18.59 -14.90
C MET A 137 -14.00 -18.71 -16.00
N LYS A 138 -13.59 -18.56 -17.26
CA LYS A 138 -14.49 -18.73 -18.42
C LYS A 138 -15.06 -20.13 -18.48
N ASP A 139 -14.22 -21.16 -18.44
CA ASP A 139 -14.64 -22.57 -18.52
C ASP A 139 -15.59 -22.94 -17.38
N SER A 140 -15.33 -22.44 -16.18
CA SER A 140 -16.18 -22.68 -15.02
C SER A 140 -17.51 -21.96 -15.16
N ARG A 141 -17.49 -20.70 -15.61
CA ARG A 141 -18.71 -19.94 -15.88
C ARG A 141 -19.56 -20.57 -16.96
N ASP A 142 -18.98 -20.93 -18.09
CA ASP A 142 -19.71 -21.53 -19.22
C ASP A 142 -20.42 -22.84 -18.83
N LYS A 143 -19.85 -23.59 -17.88
CA LYS A 143 -20.43 -24.83 -17.36
C LYS A 143 -21.52 -24.64 -16.31
N LYS A 144 -21.49 -23.50 -15.58
CA LYS A 144 -22.29 -23.30 -14.37
C LYS A 144 -23.12 -22.02 -14.35
N LEU A 145 -23.20 -21.31 -15.48
CA LEU A 145 -24.06 -20.14 -15.62
C LEU A 145 -25.52 -20.57 -15.73
N VAL A 146 -26.32 -20.09 -14.82
CA VAL A 146 -27.79 -20.28 -14.82
C VAL A 146 -28.42 -18.99 -15.31
N LEU A 147 -29.00 -19.02 -16.51
CA LEU A 147 -29.69 -17.85 -17.10
C LEU A 147 -31.06 -17.64 -16.51
N LYS A 148 -31.82 -18.72 -16.36
CA LYS A 148 -33.18 -18.71 -15.78
C LYS A 148 -33.26 -19.74 -14.66
N ASP A 149 -33.99 -19.39 -13.61
CA ASP A 149 -34.29 -20.33 -12.54
C ASP A 149 -35.38 -21.32 -12.90
N LYS A 150 -35.76 -22.18 -11.94
CA LYS A 150 -36.85 -23.19 -12.12
C LYS A 150 -38.21 -22.58 -12.38
N ASP A 151 -38.45 -21.33 -12.00
CA ASP A 151 -39.71 -20.60 -12.17
C ASP A 151 -39.70 -19.75 -13.45
N GLY A 152 -38.63 -19.83 -14.26
CA GLY A 152 -38.46 -19.12 -15.53
C GLY A 152 -37.96 -17.69 -15.41
N LEU A 153 -37.66 -17.22 -14.21
CA LEU A 153 -37.13 -15.87 -13.96
C LEU A 153 -35.68 -15.76 -14.42
N GLU A 154 -35.33 -14.64 -15.04
CA GLU A 154 -33.99 -14.35 -15.45
C GLU A 154 -33.13 -14.01 -14.23
N VAL A 155 -32.11 -14.82 -13.95
CA VAL A 155 -31.24 -14.70 -12.77
C VAL A 155 -29.79 -14.45 -13.12
N ASN A 156 -29.30 -14.85 -14.29
CA ASN A 156 -27.91 -14.64 -14.77
C ASN A 156 -26.84 -14.94 -13.73
N ARG A 157 -27.03 -15.99 -12.92
CA ARG A 157 -26.14 -16.32 -11.81
C ARG A 157 -25.11 -17.35 -12.23
N ASN A 158 -23.89 -17.13 -11.78
CA ASN A 158 -22.77 -18.04 -11.98
C ASN A 158 -22.45 -18.76 -10.66
N GLU A 159 -22.59 -20.07 -10.67
CA GLU A 159 -22.33 -20.95 -9.53
C GLU A 159 -20.99 -21.70 -9.67
N GLY A 160 -20.18 -21.36 -10.67
CA GLY A 160 -18.94 -22.06 -11.00
C GLY A 160 -17.74 -21.70 -10.14
N TYR A 161 -17.76 -20.53 -9.52
CA TYR A 161 -16.69 -20.05 -8.63
C TYR A 161 -17.23 -19.03 -7.65
N GLY A 162 -16.48 -18.81 -6.58
CA GLY A 162 -16.72 -17.78 -5.59
C GLY A 162 -15.51 -16.88 -5.39
N PHE A 163 -15.71 -15.77 -4.71
CA PHE A 163 -14.66 -14.87 -4.27
C PHE A 163 -14.65 -14.79 -2.74
N VAL A 164 -13.47 -14.92 -2.17
CA VAL A 164 -13.23 -14.69 -0.74
C VAL A 164 -12.20 -13.58 -0.61
N GLY A 165 -12.65 -12.43 -0.15
CA GLY A 165 -11.83 -11.25 0.05
C GLY A 165 -11.23 -11.16 1.44
N GLY A 166 -10.44 -10.11 1.66
CA GLY A 166 -9.82 -9.77 2.93
C GLY A 166 -10.09 -8.32 3.33
N ALA A 167 -9.78 -7.98 4.58
CA ALA A 167 -9.88 -6.59 5.07
C ALA A 167 -8.72 -5.71 4.60
N THR A 168 -7.67 -6.31 4.03
CA THR A 168 -6.45 -5.63 3.60
C THR A 168 -6.57 -5.21 2.14
N ILE A 169 -7.55 -4.36 1.85
CA ILE A 169 -7.80 -3.76 0.54
C ILE A 169 -8.23 -2.31 0.71
N THR A 170 -7.98 -1.48 -0.31
CA THR A 170 -8.49 -0.12 -0.37
C THR A 170 -9.98 -0.10 -0.72
N SER A 171 -10.63 1.06 -0.55
CA SER A 171 -12.04 1.23 -0.94
C SER A 171 -12.24 1.03 -2.44
N GLU A 172 -11.31 1.50 -3.26
CA GLU A 172 -11.31 1.35 -4.72
C GLU A 172 -11.17 -0.10 -5.14
N GLU A 173 -10.26 -0.85 -4.52
CA GLU A 173 -10.08 -2.29 -4.77
C GLU A 173 -11.34 -3.06 -4.39
N GLY A 174 -11.95 -2.75 -3.26
CA GLY A 174 -13.22 -3.36 -2.83
C GLY A 174 -14.35 -3.09 -3.81
N TYR A 175 -14.49 -1.84 -4.28
CA TYR A 175 -15.48 -1.47 -5.29
C TYR A 175 -15.26 -2.20 -6.62
N LEU A 176 -14.04 -2.18 -7.15
CA LEU A 176 -13.69 -2.85 -8.41
C LEU A 176 -13.90 -4.36 -8.34
N THR A 177 -13.54 -4.97 -7.23
CA THR A 177 -13.75 -6.40 -6.97
C THR A 177 -15.24 -6.75 -7.01
N ALA A 178 -16.06 -6.05 -6.24
CA ALA A 178 -17.50 -6.29 -6.22
C ALA A 178 -18.14 -6.07 -7.60
N LYS A 179 -17.75 -5.01 -8.30
CA LYS A 179 -18.23 -4.70 -9.64
C LYS A 179 -17.87 -5.80 -10.64
N PHE A 180 -16.60 -6.24 -10.64
CA PHE A 180 -16.11 -7.29 -11.54
C PHE A 180 -16.84 -8.63 -11.32
N PHE A 181 -16.86 -9.12 -10.09
CA PHE A 181 -17.48 -10.43 -9.81
C PHE A 181 -18.99 -10.43 -10.03
N ARG A 182 -19.69 -9.34 -9.72
CA ARG A 182 -21.11 -9.18 -10.03
C ARG A 182 -21.38 -9.11 -11.54
N ALA A 183 -20.55 -8.39 -12.30
CA ALA A 183 -20.64 -8.37 -13.76
C ALA A 183 -20.45 -9.76 -14.38
N MET A 184 -19.65 -10.63 -13.73
CA MET A 184 -19.46 -12.02 -14.12
C MET A 184 -20.59 -12.96 -13.64
N GLY A 185 -21.62 -12.43 -12.96
CA GLY A 185 -22.74 -13.19 -12.42
C GLY A 185 -22.42 -13.96 -11.13
N CYS A 186 -21.26 -13.74 -10.51
CA CYS A 186 -20.85 -14.45 -9.30
C CYS A 186 -21.77 -14.12 -8.12
N VAL A 187 -22.35 -15.14 -7.49
CA VAL A 187 -23.22 -14.99 -6.33
C VAL A 187 -22.51 -15.26 -5.00
N TYR A 188 -21.42 -16.00 -5.05
CA TYR A 188 -20.60 -16.31 -3.87
C TYR A 188 -19.51 -15.26 -3.70
N LEU A 189 -19.87 -14.14 -3.10
CA LEU A 189 -18.97 -13.01 -2.86
C LEU A 189 -18.92 -12.73 -1.36
N GLU A 190 -17.83 -13.14 -0.73
CA GLU A 190 -17.65 -12.98 0.70
C GLU A 190 -16.38 -12.19 1.03
N GLN A 191 -16.43 -11.48 2.12
CA GLN A 191 -15.36 -10.63 2.62
C GLN A 191 -15.03 -11.00 4.06
N GLN A 192 -13.77 -11.04 4.40
CA GLN A 192 -13.32 -11.15 5.79
C GLN A 192 -13.91 -9.99 6.62
N ALA A 193 -14.23 -10.21 7.86
CA ALA A 193 -14.95 -9.30 8.76
C ALA A 193 -16.44 -9.08 8.42
N ARG A 194 -16.99 -9.81 7.48
CA ARG A 194 -18.43 -9.94 7.33
C ARG A 194 -18.92 -11.05 8.28
N VAL A 195 -19.70 -10.67 9.24
CA VAL A 195 -20.34 -11.57 10.22
C VAL A 195 -21.85 -11.45 10.05
#